data_743ca8d7d6b7069ad822380d0ff66be4
#
_entry.id   743ca8d7d6b7069ad822380d0ff66be4
#
_cell.length_a   1.000
_cell.length_b   1.000
_cell.length_c   1.000
_cell.angle_alpha   90.00
_cell.angle_beta   90.00
_cell.angle_gamma   90.00
#
_symmetry.space_group_name_H-M   'P 1'
#
loop_
_entity.id
_entity.type
_entity.pdbx_description
1 polymer ?
#
loop_
_entity_poly.entity_id
_entity_poly.type
_entity_poly.pdbx_seq_one_letter_code
_entity_poly.pdbx_strand_id
1 'polypeptide(L)'
;GIDTWGVDFGLIDKHGNLLGNPVCYRDARTEGMPAEVFKCMDEHRHYAETGIQVMPINTLFQLYSMKQNQDAQLEVARQLLFMPDLFSYFLTGVANNEYCIASTSELLNAKSRNWSFDTIHSLGLPEHLFGKIILPGTIRGTLKEDIARETGLGAVDVIAVGSHDTASAVTAVPAAESPIAFLSSGTWSLLGIEVDEPILTEEARKAQFTNEGGVDGKIRFLQNITGLW
;
A
#
# COMPACT_ATOMS: atom_id res chain seq x y z
N GLY A 1 -12.70 -10.27 -5.83
CA GLY A 1 -11.55 -9.56 -5.22
C GLY A 1 -10.48 -9.26 -6.24
N ILE A 2 -9.65 -8.27 -5.93
CA ILE A 2 -8.52 -7.85 -6.76
C ILE A 2 -7.30 -7.68 -5.86
N ASP A 3 -6.18 -8.28 -6.24
CA ASP A 3 -4.87 -8.02 -5.68
C ASP A 3 -3.87 -7.62 -6.78
N THR A 4 -2.84 -6.89 -6.41
CA THR A 4 -1.77 -6.46 -7.29
C THR A 4 -0.44 -6.35 -6.53
N TRP A 5 0.61 -5.92 -7.24
CA TRP A 5 1.86 -5.48 -6.62
C TRP A 5 1.64 -4.23 -5.77
N GLY A 6 2.55 -3.97 -4.82
CA GLY A 6 2.50 -2.85 -3.89
C GLY A 6 2.90 -1.50 -4.49
N VAL A 7 2.84 -0.48 -3.69
CA VAL A 7 3.38 0.88 -3.78
C VAL A 7 2.85 1.79 -4.88
N ASP A 8 2.35 1.27 -6.00
CA ASP A 8 1.83 2.09 -7.11
C ASP A 8 0.40 2.55 -6.85
N PHE A 9 0.08 3.74 -7.32
CA PHE A 9 -1.21 4.39 -7.09
C PHE A 9 -1.65 5.25 -8.28
N GLY A 10 -2.96 5.53 -8.32
CA GLY A 10 -3.55 6.58 -9.14
C GLY A 10 -4.18 7.66 -8.27
N LEU A 11 -4.31 8.85 -8.82
CA LEU A 11 -5.00 9.98 -8.20
C LEU A 11 -6.34 10.22 -8.91
N ILE A 12 -7.40 10.41 -8.15
CA ILE A 12 -8.72 10.78 -8.68
C ILE A 12 -9.10 12.20 -8.26
N ASP A 13 -9.79 12.91 -9.14
CA ASP A 13 -10.28 14.26 -8.89
C ASP A 13 -11.61 14.26 -8.10
N LYS A 14 -12.13 15.43 -7.80
CA LYS A 14 -13.43 15.62 -7.12
C LYS A 14 -14.65 15.10 -7.90
N HIS A 15 -14.49 14.85 -9.20
CA HIS A 15 -15.53 14.30 -10.06
C HIS A 15 -15.40 12.79 -10.27
N GLY A 16 -14.36 12.19 -9.67
CA GLY A 16 -14.07 10.77 -9.76
C GLY A 16 -13.29 10.34 -11.01
N ASN A 17 -12.72 11.31 -11.73
CA ASN A 17 -11.90 11.01 -12.90
C ASN A 17 -10.45 10.74 -12.48
N LEU A 18 -9.80 9.79 -13.17
CA LEU A 18 -8.39 9.52 -13.00
C LEU A 18 -7.55 10.69 -13.56
N LEU A 19 -6.62 11.18 -12.75
CA LEU A 19 -5.69 12.26 -13.12
C LEU A 19 -4.42 11.68 -13.76
N GLY A 20 -4.49 11.36 -15.03
CA GLY A 20 -3.38 10.72 -15.74
C GLY A 20 -3.18 9.25 -15.36
N ASN A 21 -2.24 8.60 -16.03
CA ASN A 21 -1.92 7.20 -15.76
C ASN A 21 -1.07 7.06 -14.49
N PRO A 22 -1.28 6.00 -13.68
CA PRO A 22 -0.34 5.61 -12.65
C PRO A 22 1.08 5.48 -13.21
N VAL A 23 2.07 5.92 -12.43
CA VAL A 23 3.49 5.85 -12.81
C VAL A 23 4.11 4.64 -12.11
N CYS A 24 4.84 3.83 -12.86
CA CYS A 24 5.51 2.64 -12.33
C CYS A 24 6.53 3.02 -11.24
N TYR A 25 6.58 2.25 -10.17
CA TYR A 25 7.52 2.44 -9.05
C TYR A 25 9.00 2.40 -9.44
N ARG A 26 9.33 1.87 -10.63
CA ARG A 26 10.69 1.83 -11.18
C ARG A 26 11.07 3.11 -11.94
N ASP A 27 10.19 4.09 -11.99
CA ASP A 27 10.50 5.39 -12.59
C ASP A 27 11.61 6.10 -11.79
N ALA A 28 12.51 6.74 -12.52
CA ALA A 28 13.66 7.43 -11.93
C ALA A 28 13.30 8.64 -11.07
N ARG A 29 12.03 9.09 -11.06
CA ARG A 29 11.58 10.27 -10.30
C ARG A 29 11.84 10.19 -8.80
N THR A 30 12.05 8.98 -8.26
CA THR A 30 12.31 8.74 -6.84
C THR A 30 13.79 8.63 -6.49
N GLU A 31 14.70 8.75 -7.47
CA GLU A 31 16.14 8.72 -7.22
C GLU A 31 16.53 9.86 -6.28
N GLY A 32 17.24 9.51 -5.20
CA GLY A 32 17.67 10.47 -4.16
C GLY A 32 16.57 10.91 -3.19
N MET A 33 15.29 10.59 -3.41
CA MET A 33 14.19 11.04 -2.55
C MET A 33 14.29 10.56 -1.10
N PRO A 34 14.75 9.35 -0.77
CA PRO A 34 14.97 8.98 0.64
C PRO A 34 15.87 9.97 1.39
N ALA A 35 16.98 10.38 0.78
CA ALA A 35 17.88 11.35 1.40
C ALA A 35 17.23 12.73 1.59
N GLU A 36 16.34 13.15 0.70
CA GLU A 36 15.61 14.41 0.84
C GLU A 36 14.53 14.34 1.92
N VAL A 37 13.80 13.23 1.99
CA VAL A 37 12.77 12.99 3.01
C VAL A 37 13.40 12.99 4.40
N PHE A 38 14.52 12.30 4.59
CA PHE A 38 15.18 12.21 5.91
C PHE A 38 15.97 13.48 6.30
N LYS A 39 15.97 14.54 5.49
CA LYS A 39 16.28 15.90 5.95
C LYS A 39 15.10 16.54 6.73
N CYS A 40 13.88 16.09 6.47
CA CYS A 40 12.66 16.62 7.08
C CYS A 40 12.22 15.87 8.34
N MET A 41 12.66 14.61 8.49
CA MET A 41 12.30 13.76 9.63
C MET A 41 13.44 12.80 10.00
N ASP A 42 13.42 12.31 11.23
CA ASP A 42 14.37 11.32 11.71
C ASP A 42 13.99 9.91 11.22
N GLU A 43 14.93 9.24 10.53
CA GLU A 43 14.72 7.90 9.95
C GLU A 43 14.41 6.83 11.01
N HIS A 44 15.08 6.87 12.18
CA HIS A 44 14.85 5.90 13.25
C HIS A 44 13.46 6.02 13.83
N ARG A 45 13.02 7.27 14.09
CA ARG A 45 11.66 7.54 14.55
C ARG A 45 10.62 7.12 13.51
N HIS A 46 10.88 7.40 12.26
CA HIS A 46 10.00 7.02 11.15
C HIS A 46 9.83 5.50 11.05
N TYR A 47 10.93 4.73 11.10
CA TYR A 47 10.84 3.27 11.14
C TYR A 47 10.13 2.76 12.40
N ALA A 48 10.39 3.34 13.56
CA ALA A 48 9.70 2.96 14.80
C ALA A 48 8.18 3.21 14.75
N GLU A 49 7.72 4.07 13.84
CA GLU A 49 6.32 4.34 13.59
C GLU A 49 5.72 3.45 12.49
N THR A 50 6.38 3.36 11.35
CA THR A 50 5.85 2.67 10.16
C THR A 50 6.27 1.21 10.09
N GLY A 51 7.47 0.89 10.56
CA GLY A 51 8.06 -0.45 10.50
C GLY A 51 8.42 -0.91 9.07
N ILE A 52 8.41 -0.01 8.10
CA ILE A 52 8.63 -0.36 6.68
C ILE A 52 10.10 -0.15 6.29
N GLN A 53 10.65 -1.13 5.58
CA GLN A 53 11.97 -1.03 4.97
C GLN A 53 12.02 0.17 4.02
N VAL A 54 13.02 1.04 4.20
CA VAL A 54 13.23 2.20 3.32
C VAL A 54 13.67 1.73 1.94
N MET A 55 12.82 1.97 0.96
CA MET A 55 13.11 1.67 -0.45
C MET A 55 12.64 2.85 -1.31
N PRO A 56 13.45 3.33 -2.26
CA PRO A 56 13.06 4.48 -3.11
C PRO A 56 11.73 4.30 -3.84
N ILE A 57 11.31 3.05 -4.05
CA ILE A 57 10.08 2.68 -4.73
C ILE A 57 8.81 2.94 -3.92
N ASN A 58 8.91 3.11 -2.58
CA ASN A 58 7.74 3.24 -1.72
C ASN A 58 6.92 4.49 -2.05
N THR A 59 5.62 4.41 -1.85
CA THR A 59 4.66 5.46 -2.21
C THR A 59 5.01 6.80 -1.59
N LEU A 60 5.52 6.80 -0.35
CA LEU A 60 5.99 8.00 0.34
C LEU A 60 6.97 8.82 -0.53
N PHE A 61 7.99 8.16 -1.10
CA PHE A 61 9.00 8.83 -1.93
C PHE A 61 8.45 9.26 -3.29
N GLN A 62 7.51 8.50 -3.85
CA GLN A 62 6.81 8.86 -5.08
C GLN A 62 5.99 10.15 -4.89
N LEU A 63 5.20 10.24 -3.82
CA LEU A 63 4.42 11.44 -3.47
C LEU A 63 5.31 12.63 -3.13
N TYR A 64 6.40 12.40 -2.39
CA TYR A 64 7.34 13.46 -2.07
C TYR A 64 8.04 14.02 -3.32
N SER A 65 8.39 13.16 -4.26
CA SER A 65 8.91 13.59 -5.58
C SER A 65 7.90 14.45 -6.34
N MET A 66 6.63 14.04 -6.39
CA MET A 66 5.57 14.86 -7.01
C MET A 66 5.46 16.24 -6.35
N LYS A 67 5.51 16.28 -5.01
CA LYS A 67 5.51 17.55 -4.28
C LYS A 67 6.71 18.43 -4.60
N GLN A 68 7.93 17.87 -4.60
CA GLN A 68 9.15 18.62 -4.92
C GLN A 68 9.12 19.19 -6.35
N ASN A 69 8.52 18.45 -7.27
CA ASN A 69 8.37 18.88 -8.66
C ASN A 69 7.13 19.79 -8.88
N GLN A 70 6.41 20.15 -7.83
CA GLN A 70 5.18 20.97 -7.92
C GLN A 70 4.17 20.38 -8.92
N ASP A 71 3.99 19.06 -8.87
CA ASP A 71 3.08 18.38 -9.79
C ASP A 71 1.64 18.84 -9.55
N ALA A 72 1.04 19.44 -10.56
CA ALA A 72 -0.31 19.99 -10.51
C ALA A 72 -1.39 18.93 -10.17
N GLN A 73 -1.11 17.65 -10.37
CA GLN A 73 -2.03 16.59 -9.99
C GLN A 73 -2.30 16.57 -8.48
N LEU A 74 -1.29 16.88 -7.63
CA LEU A 74 -1.47 16.94 -6.18
C LEU A 74 -2.43 18.05 -5.74
N GLU A 75 -2.51 19.15 -6.49
CA GLU A 75 -3.39 20.27 -6.18
C GLU A 75 -4.87 19.97 -6.47
N VAL A 76 -5.13 19.21 -7.53
CA VAL A 76 -6.50 18.92 -8.01
C VAL A 76 -7.00 17.55 -7.59
N ALA A 77 -6.11 16.67 -7.11
CA ALA A 77 -6.47 15.35 -6.62
C ALA A 77 -7.40 15.45 -5.41
N ARG A 78 -8.38 14.56 -5.35
CA ARG A 78 -9.28 14.38 -4.21
C ARG A 78 -8.88 13.21 -3.34
N GLN A 79 -8.37 12.14 -3.94
CA GLN A 79 -7.98 10.93 -3.23
C GLN A 79 -6.93 10.12 -3.99
N LEU A 80 -6.05 9.48 -3.23
CA LEU A 80 -5.11 8.47 -3.67
C LEU A 80 -5.76 7.09 -3.57
N LEU A 81 -5.64 6.28 -4.62
CA LEU A 81 -6.06 4.87 -4.62
C LEU A 81 -4.89 4.00 -5.11
N PHE A 82 -4.51 2.99 -4.34
CA PHE A 82 -3.55 1.99 -4.80
C PHE A 82 -4.13 1.20 -5.96
N MET A 83 -3.28 0.52 -6.72
CA MET A 83 -3.72 -0.16 -7.94
C MET A 83 -4.96 -1.05 -7.75
N PRO A 84 -5.04 -1.96 -6.75
CA PRO A 84 -6.22 -2.80 -6.58
C PRO A 84 -7.45 -2.00 -6.12
N ASP A 85 -7.22 -0.91 -5.36
CA ASP A 85 -8.28 -0.01 -4.92
C ASP A 85 -8.83 0.80 -6.10
N LEU A 86 -7.97 1.25 -7.01
CA LEU A 86 -8.33 1.96 -8.22
C LEU A 86 -9.18 1.09 -9.16
N PHE A 87 -8.78 -0.16 -9.38
CA PHE A 87 -9.59 -1.09 -10.17
C PHE A 87 -10.93 -1.40 -9.49
N SER A 88 -10.94 -1.59 -8.17
CA SER A 88 -12.17 -1.78 -7.42
C SER A 88 -13.09 -0.54 -7.50
N TYR A 89 -12.49 0.66 -7.46
CA TYR A 89 -13.22 1.92 -7.68
C TYR A 89 -13.85 1.98 -9.07
N PHE A 90 -13.13 1.59 -10.11
CA PHE A 90 -13.70 1.55 -11.46
C PHE A 90 -14.89 0.59 -11.56
N LEU A 91 -14.84 -0.52 -10.85
CA LEU A 91 -15.91 -1.50 -10.82
C LEU A 91 -17.13 -1.06 -10.01
N THR A 92 -16.93 -0.33 -8.90
CA THR A 92 -18.00 -0.06 -7.90
C THR A 92 -18.37 1.42 -7.77
N GLY A 93 -17.46 2.32 -8.11
CA GLY A 93 -17.58 3.75 -7.81
C GLY A 93 -17.27 4.11 -6.34
N VAL A 94 -16.87 3.15 -5.50
CA VAL A 94 -16.57 3.37 -4.08
C VAL A 94 -15.07 3.51 -3.87
N ALA A 95 -14.63 4.67 -3.39
CA ALA A 95 -13.23 4.98 -3.14
C ALA A 95 -12.86 4.68 -1.67
N ASN A 96 -11.99 3.72 -1.46
CA ASN A 96 -11.38 3.37 -0.18
C ASN A 96 -10.03 2.70 -0.41
N ASN A 97 -9.20 2.61 0.64
CA ASN A 97 -7.90 1.95 0.57
C ASN A 97 -7.91 0.68 1.43
N GLU A 98 -7.46 -0.43 0.89
CA GLU A 98 -7.37 -1.68 1.65
C GLU A 98 -6.05 -1.74 2.42
N TYR A 99 -6.10 -2.27 3.63
CA TYR A 99 -5.02 -2.23 4.62
C TYR A 99 -3.72 -2.91 4.15
N CYS A 100 -3.80 -4.11 3.56
CA CYS A 100 -2.58 -4.86 3.17
C CYS A 100 -1.80 -4.12 2.08
N ILE A 101 -2.48 -3.58 1.06
CA ILE A 101 -1.83 -2.79 0.02
C ILE A 101 -1.36 -1.44 0.54
N ALA A 102 -2.17 -0.76 1.35
CA ALA A 102 -1.81 0.54 1.91
C ALA A 102 -0.59 0.46 2.83
N SER A 103 -0.39 -0.67 3.52
CA SER A 103 0.77 -0.87 4.40
C SER A 103 2.11 -0.85 3.66
N THR A 104 2.13 -1.13 2.34
CA THR A 104 3.36 -1.09 1.54
C THR A 104 3.86 0.33 1.28
N SER A 105 3.05 1.33 1.57
CA SER A 105 3.28 2.73 1.18
C SER A 105 4.36 3.45 1.97
N GLU A 106 4.76 2.94 3.15
CA GLU A 106 5.58 3.65 4.15
C GLU A 106 4.89 4.89 4.74
N LEU A 107 3.52 4.91 4.68
CA LEU A 107 2.68 6.02 5.16
C LEU A 107 1.67 5.60 6.22
N LEU A 108 1.65 4.32 6.64
CA LEU A 108 0.83 3.84 7.74
C LEU A 108 1.63 3.76 9.04
N ASN A 109 0.96 4.05 10.16
CA ASN A 109 1.45 3.71 11.48
C ASN A 109 1.17 2.23 11.74
N ALA A 110 2.22 1.44 11.96
CA ALA A 110 2.15 -0.01 12.09
C ALA A 110 1.26 -0.49 13.25
N LYS A 111 1.20 0.28 14.35
CA LYS A 111 0.42 -0.07 15.54
C LYS A 111 -1.06 0.28 15.40
N SER A 112 -1.36 1.49 14.93
CA SER A 112 -2.75 1.92 14.74
C SER A 112 -3.38 1.34 13.48
N ARG A 113 -2.56 0.80 12.55
CA ARG A 113 -3.00 0.27 11.24
C ARG A 113 -3.78 1.30 10.41
N ASN A 114 -3.45 2.57 10.60
CA ASN A 114 -4.07 3.68 9.91
C ASN A 114 -2.99 4.65 9.42
N TRP A 115 -3.37 5.66 8.66
CA TRP A 115 -2.44 6.64 8.14
C TRP A 115 -1.62 7.29 9.25
N SER A 116 -0.30 7.43 9.02
CA SER A 116 0.60 8.22 9.85
C SER A 116 0.48 9.69 9.47
N PHE A 117 -0.46 10.40 10.08
CA PHE A 117 -0.64 11.83 9.82
C PHE A 117 0.57 12.65 10.27
N ASP A 118 1.32 12.19 11.28
CA ASP A 118 2.57 12.83 11.68
C ASP A 118 3.61 12.82 10.53
N THR A 119 3.77 11.69 9.86
CA THR A 119 4.62 11.57 8.65
C THR A 119 4.08 12.44 7.51
N ILE A 120 2.79 12.33 7.20
CA ILE A 120 2.12 13.06 6.12
C ILE A 120 2.31 14.57 6.29
N HIS A 121 2.07 15.09 7.50
CA HIS A 121 2.21 16.51 7.82
C HIS A 121 3.67 16.97 7.81
N SER A 122 4.60 16.16 8.35
CA SER A 122 6.04 16.50 8.34
C SER A 122 6.59 16.68 6.94
N LEU A 123 6.05 15.92 5.98
CA LEU A 123 6.39 16.04 4.57
C LEU A 123 5.55 17.10 3.84
N GLY A 124 4.53 17.67 4.49
CA GLY A 124 3.58 18.62 3.89
C GLY A 124 2.83 18.04 2.71
N LEU A 125 2.49 16.75 2.78
CA LEU A 125 1.62 16.08 1.82
C LEU A 125 0.16 16.46 2.10
N PRO A 126 -0.71 16.55 1.07
CA PRO A 126 -2.12 16.91 1.26
C PRO A 126 -2.88 15.80 2.01
N GLU A 127 -3.29 16.07 3.25
CA GLU A 127 -3.98 15.10 4.11
C GLU A 127 -5.23 14.49 3.46
N HIS A 128 -5.98 15.29 2.71
CA HIS A 128 -7.23 14.87 2.08
C HIS A 128 -7.08 13.77 1.02
N LEU A 129 -5.86 13.47 0.57
CA LEU A 129 -5.59 12.35 -0.35
C LEU A 129 -5.78 10.99 0.32
N PHE A 130 -5.62 10.93 1.64
CA PHE A 130 -5.57 9.70 2.41
C PHE A 130 -6.96 9.33 2.93
N GLY A 131 -7.65 8.50 2.13
CA GLY A 131 -9.02 8.08 2.39
C GLY A 131 -9.13 7.03 3.50
N LYS A 132 -10.35 6.54 3.70
CA LYS A 132 -10.65 5.52 4.71
C LYS A 132 -9.90 4.22 4.43
N ILE A 133 -9.23 3.68 5.43
CA ILE A 133 -8.68 2.31 5.42
C ILE A 133 -9.80 1.32 5.72
N ILE A 134 -9.86 0.25 4.92
CA ILE A 134 -10.73 -0.91 5.14
C ILE A 134 -9.89 -2.18 5.28
N LEU A 135 -10.43 -3.17 5.97
CA LEU A 135 -9.76 -4.46 6.18
C LEU A 135 -10.16 -5.49 5.11
N PRO A 136 -9.32 -6.52 4.88
CA PRO A 136 -9.72 -7.69 4.09
C PRO A 136 -11.04 -8.28 4.59
N GLY A 137 -11.86 -8.81 3.68
CA GLY A 137 -13.21 -9.30 3.97
C GLY A 137 -14.31 -8.23 3.90
N THR A 138 -13.96 -6.95 3.82
CA THR A 138 -14.95 -5.86 3.72
C THR A 138 -15.58 -5.83 2.32
N ILE A 139 -16.91 -5.71 2.25
CA ILE A 139 -17.60 -5.41 0.98
C ILE A 139 -17.29 -3.97 0.60
N ARG A 140 -16.61 -3.77 -0.53
CA ARG A 140 -16.27 -2.43 -1.05
C ARG A 140 -17.49 -1.74 -1.68
N GLY A 141 -18.34 -2.53 -2.32
CA GLY A 141 -19.53 -2.11 -3.04
C GLY A 141 -19.97 -3.19 -4.01
N THR A 142 -21.05 -2.90 -4.75
CA THR A 142 -21.58 -3.78 -5.78
C THR A 142 -21.12 -3.28 -7.15
N LEU A 143 -20.99 -4.16 -8.14
CA LEU A 143 -20.70 -3.79 -9.52
C LEU A 143 -21.66 -2.71 -10.01
N LYS A 144 -21.13 -1.70 -10.71
CA LYS A 144 -21.94 -0.70 -11.41
C LYS A 144 -22.89 -1.37 -12.39
N GLU A 145 -24.07 -0.80 -12.56
CA GLU A 145 -25.11 -1.36 -13.41
C GLU A 145 -24.70 -1.55 -14.89
N ASP A 146 -23.90 -0.62 -15.42
CA ASP A 146 -23.38 -0.70 -16.78
C ASP A 146 -22.42 -1.88 -16.94
N ILE A 147 -21.50 -2.09 -15.99
CA ILE A 147 -20.57 -3.22 -15.99
C ILE A 147 -21.32 -4.54 -15.77
N ALA A 148 -22.24 -4.57 -14.81
CA ALA A 148 -23.06 -5.75 -14.53
C ALA A 148 -23.86 -6.19 -15.76
N ARG A 149 -24.42 -5.24 -16.51
CA ARG A 149 -25.15 -5.48 -17.75
C ARG A 149 -24.24 -5.95 -18.89
N GLU A 150 -23.07 -5.32 -19.06
CA GLU A 150 -22.11 -5.67 -20.11
C GLU A 150 -21.54 -7.06 -19.93
N THR A 151 -21.24 -7.44 -18.68
CA THR A 151 -20.66 -8.74 -18.34
C THR A 151 -21.69 -9.85 -18.13
N GLY A 152 -22.96 -9.52 -17.95
CA GLY A 152 -24.02 -10.47 -17.61
C GLY A 152 -23.96 -11.00 -16.17
N LEU A 153 -23.12 -10.44 -15.30
CA LEU A 153 -22.92 -10.92 -13.92
C LEU A 153 -24.03 -10.50 -12.94
N GLY A 154 -24.81 -9.49 -13.27
CA GLY A 154 -25.77 -8.91 -12.34
C GLY A 154 -25.12 -8.14 -11.18
N ALA A 155 -25.84 -7.97 -10.09
CA ALA A 155 -25.39 -7.25 -8.91
C ALA A 155 -24.46 -8.14 -8.04
N VAL A 156 -23.17 -8.13 -8.32
CA VAL A 156 -22.14 -8.90 -7.60
C VAL A 156 -21.35 -7.98 -6.67
N ASP A 157 -21.14 -8.40 -5.42
CA ASP A 157 -20.32 -7.68 -4.47
C ASP A 157 -18.82 -7.77 -4.83
N VAL A 158 -18.13 -6.65 -4.72
CA VAL A 158 -16.67 -6.56 -4.80
C VAL A 158 -16.12 -6.55 -3.37
N ILE A 159 -15.36 -7.59 -3.04
CA ILE A 159 -14.81 -7.81 -1.70
C ILE A 159 -13.35 -7.36 -1.66
N ALA A 160 -12.95 -6.63 -0.61
CA ALA A 160 -11.56 -6.39 -0.31
C ALA A 160 -10.90 -7.72 0.10
N VAL A 161 -9.94 -8.19 -0.68
CA VAL A 161 -9.06 -9.32 -0.33
C VAL A 161 -7.80 -8.78 0.35
N GLY A 162 -6.83 -9.60 0.69
CA GLY A 162 -5.49 -9.12 1.00
C GLY A 162 -4.90 -8.54 -0.28
N SER A 163 -5.18 -7.26 -0.56
CA SER A 163 -5.03 -6.66 -1.89
C SER A 163 -3.57 -6.47 -2.35
N HIS A 164 -2.58 -6.68 -1.49
CA HIS A 164 -1.20 -6.91 -1.90
C HIS A 164 -1.04 -8.39 -2.28
N ASP A 165 -0.52 -8.69 -3.48
CA ASP A 165 -0.39 -10.04 -4.03
C ASP A 165 0.32 -11.02 -3.07
N THR A 166 1.37 -10.55 -2.37
CA THR A 166 2.04 -11.34 -1.34
C THR A 166 1.14 -11.61 -0.13
N ALA A 167 0.25 -10.69 0.27
CA ALA A 167 -0.70 -10.94 1.35
C ALA A 167 -1.70 -12.03 0.97
N SER A 168 -2.22 -12.00 -0.24
CA SER A 168 -3.08 -13.06 -0.80
C SER A 168 -2.33 -14.40 -0.87
N ALA A 169 -1.08 -14.40 -1.36
CA ALA A 169 -0.27 -15.61 -1.47
C ALA A 169 0.00 -16.25 -0.10
N VAL A 170 0.37 -15.46 0.90
CA VAL A 170 0.63 -15.97 2.26
C VAL A 170 -0.63 -16.56 2.88
N THR A 171 -1.76 -15.88 2.73
CA THR A 171 -3.06 -16.37 3.22
C THR A 171 -3.46 -17.71 2.58
N ALA A 172 -3.06 -17.97 1.35
CA ALA A 172 -3.35 -19.20 0.62
C ALA A 172 -2.46 -20.40 1.04
N VAL A 173 -1.45 -20.20 1.89
CA VAL A 173 -0.56 -21.28 2.33
C VAL A 173 -1.35 -22.25 3.23
N PRO A 174 -1.42 -23.56 2.90
CA PRO A 174 -2.15 -24.54 3.69
C PRO A 174 -1.34 -24.97 4.93
N ALA A 175 -1.13 -24.05 5.87
CA ALA A 175 -0.39 -24.31 7.09
C ALA A 175 -1.30 -24.94 8.15
N ALA A 176 -0.89 -26.09 8.69
CA ALA A 176 -1.59 -26.75 9.79
C ALA A 176 -1.22 -26.17 11.15
N GLU A 177 -0.09 -25.50 11.28
CA GLU A 177 0.45 -24.96 12.53
C GLU A 177 0.98 -23.53 12.30
N SER A 178 0.99 -22.71 13.35
CA SER A 178 1.54 -21.36 13.39
C SER A 178 2.60 -21.28 14.52
N PRO A 179 3.69 -20.50 14.37
CA PRO A 179 4.01 -19.62 13.27
C PRO A 179 4.55 -20.36 12.04
N ILE A 180 4.31 -19.80 10.85
CA ILE A 180 4.90 -20.28 9.61
C ILE A 180 5.98 -19.31 9.13
N ALA A 181 7.04 -19.85 8.52
CA ALA A 181 7.93 -19.06 7.67
C ALA A 181 7.52 -19.27 6.22
N PHE A 182 7.46 -18.19 5.46
CA PHE A 182 7.09 -18.22 4.04
C PHE A 182 8.19 -17.61 3.17
N LEU A 183 8.25 -18.06 1.94
CA LEU A 183 9.05 -17.44 0.87
C LEU A 183 8.13 -17.24 -0.35
N SER A 184 7.74 -16.01 -0.59
CA SER A 184 7.09 -15.63 -1.84
C SER A 184 8.16 -15.25 -2.86
N SER A 185 8.37 -16.11 -3.84
CA SER A 185 9.47 -15.97 -4.82
C SER A 185 8.93 -15.66 -6.21
N GLY A 186 9.14 -14.45 -6.67
CA GLY A 186 8.75 -13.95 -7.98
C GLY A 186 9.75 -12.93 -8.50
N THR A 187 9.28 -11.79 -8.98
CA THR A 187 10.12 -10.62 -9.33
C THR A 187 10.94 -10.18 -8.11
N TRP A 188 10.32 -10.19 -6.94
CA TRP A 188 10.94 -10.08 -5.63
C TRP A 188 10.87 -11.42 -4.91
N SER A 189 11.78 -11.67 -3.98
CA SER A 189 11.72 -12.77 -3.02
C SER A 189 11.45 -12.18 -1.65
N LEU A 190 10.28 -12.47 -1.08
CA LEU A 190 9.85 -11.98 0.22
C LEU A 190 9.92 -13.13 1.21
N LEU A 191 10.95 -13.11 2.05
CA LEU A 191 11.15 -14.11 3.11
C LEU A 191 10.68 -13.56 4.44
N GLY A 192 9.76 -14.23 5.10
CA GLY A 192 9.21 -13.72 6.35
C GLY A 192 8.41 -14.72 7.17
N ILE A 193 7.80 -14.18 8.22
CA ILE A 193 6.87 -14.86 9.13
C ILE A 193 5.63 -14.00 9.33
N GLU A 194 4.52 -14.60 9.73
CA GLU A 194 3.37 -13.87 10.24
C GLU A 194 3.47 -13.72 11.77
N VAL A 195 3.21 -12.52 12.27
CA VAL A 195 3.20 -12.17 13.68
C VAL A 195 1.92 -11.39 14.03
N ASP A 196 1.56 -11.36 15.32
CA ASP A 196 0.36 -10.64 15.78
C ASP A 196 0.59 -9.13 15.91
N GLU A 197 1.82 -8.75 16.29
CA GLU A 197 2.20 -7.36 16.52
C GLU A 197 3.44 -6.98 15.72
N PRO A 198 3.58 -5.70 15.28
CA PRO A 198 4.72 -5.28 14.50
C PRO A 198 6.02 -5.29 15.32
N ILE A 199 7.11 -5.71 14.68
CA ILE A 199 8.46 -5.74 15.26
C ILE A 199 9.20 -4.48 14.81
N LEU A 200 9.27 -3.48 15.69
CA LEU A 200 9.77 -2.13 15.39
C LEU A 200 11.14 -1.84 16.05
N THR A 201 11.95 -2.87 16.23
CA THR A 201 13.23 -2.74 16.92
C THR A 201 14.31 -2.16 16.00
N GLU A 202 15.36 -1.60 16.60
CA GLU A 202 16.51 -1.07 15.85
C GLU A 202 17.27 -2.19 15.12
N GLU A 203 17.26 -3.41 15.65
CA GLU A 203 17.83 -4.58 15.00
C GLU A 203 17.06 -4.94 13.73
N ALA A 204 15.71 -4.89 13.79
CA ALA A 204 14.86 -5.12 12.62
C ALA A 204 15.11 -4.06 11.53
N ARG A 205 15.20 -2.78 11.92
CA ARG A 205 15.55 -1.69 11.01
C ARG A 205 16.90 -1.90 10.33
N LYS A 206 17.95 -2.16 11.11
CA LYS A 206 19.32 -2.40 10.59
C LYS A 206 19.40 -3.62 9.67
N ALA A 207 18.61 -4.64 9.97
CA ALA A 207 18.49 -5.83 9.14
C ALA A 207 17.52 -5.64 7.95
N GLN A 208 16.98 -4.44 7.76
CA GLN A 208 16.08 -4.09 6.67
C GLN A 208 14.80 -4.96 6.60
N PHE A 209 14.25 -5.32 7.76
CA PHE A 209 12.94 -5.96 7.82
C PHE A 209 11.81 -4.93 7.67
N THR A 210 10.69 -5.39 7.13
CA THR A 210 9.46 -4.62 6.93
C THR A 210 8.29 -5.29 7.63
N ASN A 211 7.31 -4.50 8.10
CA ASN A 211 6.09 -4.94 8.77
C ASN A 211 4.88 -4.60 7.91
N GLU A 212 4.56 -5.45 6.95
CA GLU A 212 3.42 -5.23 6.07
C GLU A 212 2.14 -5.85 6.63
N GLY A 213 1.00 -5.25 6.30
CA GLY A 213 -0.30 -5.76 6.70
C GLY A 213 -0.61 -7.13 6.12
N GLY A 214 -1.09 -8.02 6.96
CA GLY A 214 -1.62 -9.34 6.61
C GLY A 214 -3.14 -9.42 6.78
N VAL A 215 -3.72 -10.56 6.40
CA VAL A 215 -5.13 -10.87 6.61
C VAL A 215 -5.36 -11.24 8.08
N ASP A 216 -6.61 -11.19 8.56
CA ASP A 216 -7.01 -11.53 9.93
C ASP A 216 -6.22 -10.79 11.03
N GLY A 217 -5.83 -9.55 10.75
CA GLY A 217 -5.11 -8.73 11.71
C GLY A 217 -3.66 -9.14 11.92
N LYS A 218 -3.10 -10.00 11.10
CA LYS A 218 -1.68 -10.37 11.15
C LYS A 218 -0.80 -9.27 10.53
N ILE A 219 0.47 -9.33 10.90
CA ILE A 219 1.56 -8.56 10.29
C ILE A 219 2.49 -9.56 9.61
N ARG A 220 2.83 -9.29 8.36
CA ARG A 220 3.86 -10.01 7.63
C ARG A 220 5.20 -9.33 7.92
N PHE A 221 5.96 -9.88 8.86
CA PHE A 221 7.32 -9.44 9.16
C PHE A 221 8.28 -10.13 8.21
N LEU A 222 8.78 -9.41 7.24
CA LEU A 222 9.54 -9.98 6.12
C LEU A 222 10.69 -9.07 5.67
N GLN A 223 11.54 -9.64 4.81
CA GLN A 223 12.60 -8.92 4.11
C GLN A 223 12.36 -9.00 2.59
N ASN A 224 12.43 -7.86 1.92
CA ASN A 224 12.40 -7.80 0.47
C ASN A 224 13.80 -8.07 -0.09
N ILE A 225 13.95 -9.12 -0.86
CA ILE A 225 15.19 -9.56 -1.47
C ILE A 225 14.98 -9.55 -2.99
N THR A 226 16.01 -9.19 -3.74
CA THR A 226 15.96 -9.29 -5.22
C THR A 226 15.62 -10.71 -5.65
N GLY A 227 14.63 -10.85 -6.51
CA GLY A 227 14.13 -12.15 -6.98
C GLY A 227 14.70 -12.60 -8.31
N LEU A 228 13.83 -13.11 -9.19
CA LEU A 228 14.20 -13.84 -10.42
C LEU A 228 14.42 -12.96 -11.66
N TRP A 229 14.74 -11.69 -11.54
CA TRP A 229 14.91 -10.83 -12.72
C TRP A 229 16.32 -10.27 -12.85
#